data_e64425cbd3ebf40aedd5fc2b9bfdd347
#
_entry.id   e64425cbd3ebf40aedd5fc2b9bfdd347
#
_cell.length_a   1.000
_cell.length_b   1.000
_cell.length_c   1.000
_cell.angle_alpha   90.00
_cell.angle_beta   90.00
_cell.angle_gamma   90.00
#
_symmetry.space_group_name_H-M   'P 1'
#
loop_
_entity.id
_entity.type
_entity.pdbx_description
1 polymer ?
#
loop_
_entity_poly.entity_id
_entity_poly.type
_entity_poly.pdbx_seq_one_letter_code
_entity_poly.pdbx_strand_id
1 'polypeptide(L)'
;KIRKVSASDIMTLALKTGEEIQAEVTRQHLSSILAAEGGIERCTLSSLPAVLKAKSRGIEVSRISQHSREKGRPMDSVELEVYAAFKYAAQRQLKMIPSLEEVNETTLRYWAPIIMKKACQSCHGKKGVHISPKTQKLLQKQLSKDQAFDFEEGALMGLWRIKIPKKEIIKSL
;
A
#
# COMPACT_ATOMS: atom_id res chain seq x y z
N LYS A 1 37.64 -11.69 5.24
CA LYS A 1 36.92 -12.55 4.24
C LYS A 1 35.82 -11.71 3.60
N ILE A 2 35.93 -11.41 2.32
CA ILE A 2 34.84 -10.74 1.56
C ILE A 2 33.73 -11.76 1.36
N ARG A 3 32.56 -11.52 1.93
CA ARG A 3 31.39 -12.36 1.73
C ARG A 3 30.79 -12.05 0.35
N LYS A 4 30.74 -13.05 -0.51
CA LYS A 4 30.10 -12.91 -1.83
C LYS A 4 28.58 -12.98 -1.64
N VAL A 5 27.89 -11.90 -1.93
CA VAL A 5 26.42 -11.80 -1.87
C VAL A 5 25.88 -12.01 -3.28
N SER A 6 24.96 -12.94 -3.46
CA SER A 6 24.34 -13.19 -4.77
C SER A 6 23.17 -12.23 -5.03
N ALA A 7 22.89 -11.97 -6.30
CA ALA A 7 21.70 -11.19 -6.69
C ALA A 7 20.40 -11.89 -6.23
N SER A 8 20.37 -13.21 -6.25
CA SER A 8 19.23 -14.01 -5.77
C SER A 8 18.99 -13.82 -4.27
N ASP A 9 20.04 -13.77 -3.45
CA ASP A 9 19.89 -13.52 -2.00
C ASP A 9 19.34 -12.13 -1.73
N ILE A 10 19.80 -11.12 -2.48
CA ILE A 10 19.30 -9.75 -2.39
C ILE A 10 17.80 -9.70 -2.72
N MET A 11 17.39 -10.32 -3.82
CA MET A 11 15.98 -10.31 -4.26
C MET A 11 15.08 -11.04 -3.27
N THR A 12 15.51 -12.21 -2.79
CA THR A 12 14.75 -13.00 -1.79
C THR A 12 14.55 -12.21 -0.49
N LEU A 13 15.61 -11.61 0.04
CA LEU A 13 15.51 -10.83 1.27
C LEU A 13 14.75 -9.53 1.07
N ALA A 14 14.87 -8.89 -0.08
CA ALA A 14 14.10 -7.68 -0.39
C ALA A 14 12.60 -7.96 -0.47
N LEU A 15 12.19 -9.08 -1.08
CA LEU A 15 10.80 -9.49 -1.12
C LEU A 15 10.25 -9.71 0.30
N LYS A 16 10.98 -10.47 1.12
CA LYS A 16 10.64 -10.68 2.53
C LYS A 16 10.54 -9.37 3.31
N THR A 17 11.50 -8.47 3.13
CA THR A 17 11.50 -7.14 3.77
C THR A 17 10.27 -6.33 3.38
N GLY A 18 9.90 -6.33 2.10
CA GLY A 18 8.68 -5.67 1.62
C GLY A 18 7.42 -6.24 2.24
N GLU A 19 7.31 -7.56 2.32
CA GLU A 19 6.18 -8.27 2.95
C GLU A 19 6.05 -7.94 4.44
N GLU A 20 7.16 -7.94 5.17
CA GLU A 20 7.19 -7.62 6.60
C GLU A 20 6.78 -6.16 6.87
N ILE A 21 7.29 -5.21 6.09
CA ILE A 21 6.92 -3.80 6.20
C ILE A 21 5.43 -3.62 5.88
N GLN A 22 4.95 -4.19 4.78
CA GLN A 22 3.54 -4.13 4.40
C GLN A 22 2.63 -4.69 5.50
N ALA A 23 2.95 -5.85 6.04
CA ALA A 23 2.16 -6.49 7.10
C ALA A 23 2.08 -5.62 8.35
N GLU A 24 3.21 -5.06 8.78
CA GLU A 24 3.28 -4.22 9.98
C GLU A 24 2.55 -2.88 9.78
N VAL A 25 2.73 -2.22 8.62
CA VAL A 25 2.00 -0.99 8.29
C VAL A 25 0.49 -1.24 8.23
N THR A 26 0.07 -2.34 7.61
CA THR A 26 -1.35 -2.74 7.55
C THR A 26 -1.91 -2.96 8.95
N ARG A 27 -1.19 -3.68 9.81
CA ARG A 27 -1.60 -3.94 11.19
C ARG A 27 -1.76 -2.63 11.97
N GLN A 28 -0.81 -1.72 11.90
CA GLN A 28 -0.85 -0.43 12.59
C GLN A 28 -1.99 0.45 12.07
N HIS A 29 -2.19 0.47 10.74
CA HIS A 29 -3.27 1.22 10.12
C HIS A 29 -4.65 0.72 10.59
N LEU A 30 -4.90 -0.58 10.55
CA LEU A 30 -6.15 -1.18 11.02
C LEU A 30 -6.37 -0.92 12.52
N SER A 31 -5.34 -1.06 13.34
CA SER A 31 -5.42 -0.76 14.78
C SER A 31 -5.77 0.71 15.02
N SER A 32 -5.21 1.63 14.26
CA SER A 32 -5.51 3.06 14.39
C SER A 32 -6.95 3.40 13.99
N ILE A 33 -7.50 2.74 12.99
CA ILE A 33 -8.89 2.90 12.55
C ILE A 33 -9.86 2.38 13.63
N LEU A 34 -9.58 1.19 14.18
CA LEU A 34 -10.44 0.55 15.19
C LEU A 34 -10.41 1.26 16.55
N ALA A 35 -9.27 1.82 16.94
CA ALA A 35 -9.08 2.50 18.22
C ALA A 35 -9.74 3.87 18.28
N ALA A 36 -10.27 4.36 17.18
CA ALA A 36 -10.69 5.72 17.07
C ALA A 36 -12.15 5.94 16.77
N GLU A 37 -12.74 6.76 17.57
CA GLU A 37 -13.97 7.44 17.24
C GLU A 37 -13.71 8.51 16.15
N GLY A 38 -13.73 8.08 14.89
CA GLY A 38 -14.06 8.93 13.76
C GLY A 38 -13.04 9.96 13.28
N GLY A 39 -11.78 9.61 13.00
CA GLY A 39 -10.83 10.54 12.38
C GLY A 39 -10.36 10.12 10.99
N ILE A 40 -10.52 10.97 10.00
CA ILE A 40 -10.00 10.80 8.63
C ILE A 40 -8.47 10.93 8.60
N GLU A 41 -7.88 11.65 9.55
CA GLU A 41 -6.42 11.76 9.74
C GLU A 41 -5.73 10.39 9.81
N ARG A 42 -6.48 9.35 10.09
CA ARG A 42 -6.02 7.96 10.21
C ARG A 42 -5.93 7.22 8.90
N CYS A 43 -6.43 7.79 7.82
CA CYS A 43 -6.19 7.28 6.47
C CYS A 43 -4.78 7.58 5.98
N THR A 44 -4.02 8.46 6.67
CA THR A 44 -2.64 8.78 6.30
C THR A 44 -1.66 7.75 6.87
N LEU A 45 -0.65 7.40 6.06
CA LEU A 45 0.40 6.46 6.49
C LEU A 45 1.59 7.14 7.15
N SER A 46 1.82 8.41 6.86
CA SER A 46 3.07 9.12 7.15
C SER A 46 3.45 9.19 8.63
N SER A 47 2.47 9.10 9.53
CA SER A 47 2.67 9.13 10.98
C SER A 47 2.80 7.77 11.64
N LEU A 48 2.58 6.67 10.89
CA LEU A 48 2.66 5.33 11.46
C LEU A 48 4.11 4.96 11.84
N PRO A 49 4.33 4.37 13.03
CA PRO A 49 5.67 4.01 13.49
C PRO A 49 6.44 3.14 12.50
N ALA A 50 5.79 2.17 11.86
CA ALA A 50 6.43 1.32 10.85
C ALA A 50 6.87 2.09 9.62
N VAL A 51 6.11 3.10 9.19
CA VAL A 51 6.47 3.97 8.06
C VAL A 51 7.65 4.86 8.42
N LEU A 52 7.64 5.44 9.63
CA LEU A 52 8.76 6.25 10.13
C LEU A 52 10.04 5.42 10.27
N LYS A 53 9.94 4.20 10.78
CA LYS A 53 11.06 3.25 10.87
C LYS A 53 11.61 2.88 9.49
N ALA A 54 10.76 2.62 8.52
CA ALA A 54 11.17 2.36 7.14
C ALA A 54 11.89 3.59 6.54
N LYS A 55 11.33 4.78 6.74
CA LYS A 55 11.92 6.04 6.27
C LYS A 55 13.31 6.29 6.85
N SER A 56 13.56 5.98 8.12
CA SER A 56 14.90 6.11 8.73
C SER A 56 15.96 5.21 8.08
N ARG A 57 15.52 4.14 7.40
CA ARG A 57 16.36 3.23 6.60
C ARG A 57 16.43 3.64 5.12
N GLY A 58 15.86 4.78 4.73
CA GLY A 58 15.77 5.20 3.33
C GLY A 58 14.75 4.41 2.52
N ILE A 59 13.85 3.65 3.18
CA ILE A 59 12.78 2.89 2.53
C ILE A 59 11.53 3.78 2.46
N GLU A 60 11.00 3.95 1.25
CA GLU A 60 9.79 4.74 1.00
C GLU A 60 8.57 3.83 0.89
N VAL A 61 7.60 4.03 1.78
CA VAL A 61 6.33 3.29 1.79
C VAL A 61 5.21 4.19 1.29
N SER A 62 4.51 3.74 0.28
CA SER A 62 3.36 4.48 -0.28
C SER A 62 2.27 3.54 -0.79
N ARG A 63 1.08 4.10 -0.94
CA ARG A 63 -0.06 3.46 -1.62
C ARG A 63 -0.34 4.25 -2.89
N ILE A 64 -0.66 3.55 -3.96
CA ILE A 64 -1.12 4.14 -5.22
C ILE A 64 -2.45 3.56 -5.62
N SER A 65 -3.31 4.35 -6.24
CA SER A 65 -4.63 3.92 -6.72
C SER A 65 -5.07 4.78 -7.89
N GLN A 66 -5.89 4.22 -8.77
CA GLN A 66 -6.64 4.99 -9.78
C GLN A 66 -7.76 5.81 -9.12
N HIS A 67 -8.26 5.37 -7.98
CA HIS A 67 -9.30 6.01 -7.18
C HIS A 67 -8.73 6.36 -5.81
N SER A 68 -7.92 7.41 -5.76
CA SER A 68 -7.25 7.84 -4.54
C SER A 68 -8.12 8.72 -3.67
N ARG A 69 -7.88 8.69 -2.37
CA ARG A 69 -8.50 9.57 -1.39
C ARG A 69 -7.84 10.95 -1.36
N GLU A 70 -6.53 10.97 -1.52
CA GLU A 70 -5.74 12.19 -1.60
C GLU A 70 -5.36 12.48 -3.06
N LYS A 71 -5.17 13.77 -3.37
CA LYS A 71 -4.66 14.17 -4.67
C LYS A 71 -3.20 13.72 -4.80
N GLY A 72 -2.99 12.57 -5.41
CA GLY A 72 -1.67 12.06 -5.76
C GLY A 72 -1.22 12.49 -7.16
N ARG A 73 0.04 12.21 -7.48
CA ARG A 73 0.50 12.28 -8.87
C ARG A 73 -0.17 11.18 -9.70
N PRO A 74 -0.34 11.39 -11.00
CA PRO A 74 -0.76 10.30 -11.90
C PRO A 74 0.20 9.11 -11.83
N MET A 75 -0.32 7.92 -12.05
CA MET A 75 0.50 6.71 -12.20
C MET A 75 1.36 6.82 -13.46
N ASP A 76 2.62 6.41 -13.36
CA ASP A 76 3.48 6.23 -14.54
C ASP A 76 3.09 4.96 -15.31
N SER A 77 3.73 4.73 -16.47
CA SER A 77 3.42 3.59 -17.34
C SER A 77 3.62 2.23 -16.64
N VAL A 78 4.68 2.08 -15.88
CA VAL A 78 4.98 0.84 -15.14
C VAL A 78 3.94 0.62 -14.02
N GLU A 79 3.59 1.67 -13.29
CA GLU A 79 2.55 1.62 -12.26
C GLU A 79 1.20 1.24 -12.83
N LEU A 80 0.84 1.75 -14.02
CA LEU A 80 -0.40 1.39 -14.71
C LEU A 80 -0.42 -0.06 -15.15
N GLU A 81 0.70 -0.58 -15.68
CA GLU A 81 0.83 -1.99 -16.08
C GLU A 81 0.70 -2.92 -14.88
N VAL A 82 1.40 -2.64 -13.79
CA VAL A 82 1.33 -3.43 -12.55
C VAL A 82 -0.09 -3.37 -11.97
N TYR A 83 -0.70 -2.19 -11.94
CA TYR A 83 -2.08 -2.02 -11.47
C TYR A 83 -3.07 -2.83 -12.33
N ALA A 84 -2.94 -2.78 -13.66
CA ALA A 84 -3.78 -3.53 -14.58
C ALA A 84 -3.65 -5.04 -14.37
N ALA A 85 -2.45 -5.55 -14.13
CA ALA A 85 -2.20 -6.97 -13.86
C ALA A 85 -2.88 -7.43 -12.57
N PHE A 86 -2.76 -6.68 -11.48
CA PHE A 86 -3.45 -7.00 -10.22
C PHE A 86 -4.97 -6.84 -10.33
N LYS A 87 -5.45 -5.84 -11.06
CA LYS A 87 -6.90 -5.66 -11.31
C LYS A 87 -7.48 -6.84 -12.09
N TYR A 88 -6.79 -7.29 -13.12
CA TYR A 88 -7.16 -8.48 -13.88
C TYR A 88 -7.24 -9.72 -12.99
N ALA A 89 -6.22 -9.94 -12.14
CA ALA A 89 -6.20 -11.06 -11.21
C ALA A 89 -7.36 -10.99 -10.18
N ALA A 90 -7.61 -9.81 -9.62
CA ALA A 90 -8.69 -9.61 -8.65
C ALA A 90 -10.07 -9.89 -9.27
N GLN A 91 -10.34 -9.40 -10.48
CA GLN A 91 -11.61 -9.61 -11.18
C GLN A 91 -11.87 -11.09 -11.50
N ARG A 92 -10.82 -11.90 -11.62
CA ARG A 92 -10.91 -13.34 -11.90
C ARG A 92 -10.67 -14.22 -10.69
N GLN A 93 -10.57 -13.62 -9.51
CA GLN A 93 -10.29 -14.33 -8.25
C GLN A 93 -9.03 -15.21 -8.33
N LEU A 94 -8.04 -14.77 -9.11
CA LEU A 94 -6.76 -15.44 -9.21
C LEU A 94 -5.90 -15.10 -7.98
N LYS A 95 -4.97 -16.02 -7.67
CA LYS A 95 -3.99 -15.76 -6.60
C LYS A 95 -3.12 -14.57 -6.99
N MET A 96 -3.08 -13.57 -6.12
CA MET A 96 -2.21 -12.40 -6.26
C MET A 96 -0.98 -12.57 -5.39
N ILE A 97 0.18 -12.47 -6.02
CA ILE A 97 1.49 -12.66 -5.38
C ILE A 97 2.21 -11.31 -5.42
N PRO A 98 2.78 -10.84 -4.30
CA PRO A 98 3.66 -9.69 -4.32
C PRO A 98 4.78 -9.86 -5.33
N SER A 99 5.19 -8.77 -5.95
CA SER A 99 6.27 -8.77 -6.94
C SER A 99 7.36 -7.77 -6.59
N LEU A 100 8.53 -7.99 -7.12
CA LEU A 100 9.70 -7.15 -6.93
C LEU A 100 10.26 -6.75 -8.29
N GLU A 101 10.54 -5.47 -8.46
CA GLU A 101 11.09 -4.87 -9.65
C GLU A 101 12.45 -4.24 -9.33
N GLU A 102 13.40 -4.43 -10.19
CA GLU A 102 14.66 -3.69 -10.18
C GLU A 102 14.48 -2.38 -10.95
N VAL A 103 14.38 -1.26 -10.22
CA VAL A 103 14.19 0.06 -10.83
C VAL A 103 15.47 0.54 -11.52
N ASN A 104 16.59 0.30 -10.85
CA ASN A 104 17.94 0.61 -11.31
C ASN A 104 18.97 -0.19 -10.48
N GLU A 105 20.25 0.05 -10.71
CA GLU A 105 21.33 -0.68 -10.03
C GLU A 105 21.30 -0.59 -8.50
N THR A 106 20.66 0.45 -7.93
CA THR A 106 20.70 0.72 -6.48
C THR A 106 19.37 0.55 -5.78
N THR A 107 18.25 0.42 -6.54
CA THR A 107 16.90 0.52 -5.99
C THR A 107 16.00 -0.60 -6.48
N LEU A 108 15.33 -1.23 -5.53
CA LEU A 108 14.27 -2.19 -5.75
C LEU A 108 12.90 -1.56 -5.43
N ARG A 109 11.85 -2.05 -6.07
CA ARG A 109 10.49 -1.63 -5.82
C ARG A 109 9.60 -2.86 -5.63
N TYR A 110 9.02 -2.93 -4.44
CA TYR A 110 8.08 -3.96 -4.05
C TYR A 110 6.65 -3.52 -4.35
N TRP A 111 5.86 -4.44 -4.88
CA TRP A 111 4.46 -4.28 -5.20
C TRP A 111 3.60 -5.32 -4.52
N ALA A 112 2.48 -4.91 -3.95
CA ALA A 112 1.46 -5.82 -3.44
C ALA A 112 0.06 -5.21 -3.57
N PRO A 113 -0.98 -6.03 -3.77
CA PRO A 113 -2.34 -5.54 -3.91
C PRO A 113 -2.93 -5.08 -2.58
N ILE A 114 -3.76 -4.05 -2.63
CA ILE A 114 -4.64 -3.65 -1.53
C ILE A 114 -6.06 -4.08 -1.91
N ILE A 115 -6.55 -5.11 -1.24
CA ILE A 115 -7.86 -5.70 -1.52
C ILE A 115 -8.87 -5.22 -0.49
N MET A 116 -10.06 -4.84 -0.97
CA MET A 116 -11.18 -4.44 -0.12
C MET A 116 -11.61 -5.58 0.79
N LYS A 117 -11.56 -5.34 2.08
CA LYS A 117 -12.05 -6.26 3.12
C LYS A 117 -13.27 -5.65 3.81
N LYS A 118 -14.07 -6.49 4.44
CA LYS A 118 -15.26 -6.05 5.20
C LYS A 118 -14.95 -4.92 6.19
N ALA A 119 -13.81 -4.98 6.88
CA ALA A 119 -13.38 -3.93 7.79
C ALA A 119 -13.13 -2.57 7.14
N CYS A 120 -12.95 -2.52 5.82
CA CYS A 120 -12.71 -1.30 5.07
C CYS A 120 -14.01 -0.59 4.61
N GLN A 121 -15.15 -1.28 4.69
CA GLN A 121 -16.42 -0.82 4.10
C GLN A 121 -16.95 0.47 4.73
N SER A 122 -16.74 0.67 6.02
CA SER A 122 -17.23 1.87 6.71
C SER A 122 -16.66 3.19 6.18
N CYS A 123 -15.54 3.13 5.46
CA CYS A 123 -14.88 4.29 4.86
C CYS A 123 -14.72 4.20 3.34
N HIS A 124 -14.68 3.01 2.77
CA HIS A 124 -14.40 2.76 1.36
C HIS A 124 -15.51 2.02 0.61
N GLY A 125 -16.56 1.63 1.30
CA GLY A 125 -17.70 0.95 0.73
C GLY A 125 -18.66 1.89 -0.01
N LYS A 126 -19.87 1.41 -0.24
CA LYS A 126 -20.92 2.14 -0.96
C LYS A 126 -21.51 3.24 -0.11
N LYS A 127 -21.56 4.46 -0.64
CA LYS A 127 -22.21 5.60 0.00
C LYS A 127 -23.68 5.31 0.26
N GLY A 128 -24.15 5.69 1.45
CA GLY A 128 -25.55 5.46 1.84
C GLY A 128 -25.90 4.03 2.24
N VAL A 129 -24.99 3.07 2.05
CA VAL A 129 -25.16 1.67 2.46
C VAL A 129 -24.16 1.30 3.55
N HIS A 130 -22.85 1.44 3.26
CA HIS A 130 -21.76 1.09 4.17
C HIS A 130 -21.18 2.31 4.89
N ILE A 131 -21.13 3.46 4.20
CA ILE A 131 -20.59 4.70 4.73
C ILE A 131 -21.73 5.52 5.32
N SER A 132 -21.66 5.80 6.62
CA SER A 132 -22.70 6.60 7.30
C SER A 132 -22.78 8.03 6.78
N PRO A 133 -23.93 8.71 6.88
CA PRO A 133 -24.05 10.13 6.50
C PRO A 133 -23.06 11.05 7.24
N LYS A 134 -22.77 10.75 8.51
CA LYS A 134 -21.78 11.48 9.31
C LYS A 134 -20.39 11.33 8.70
N THR A 135 -19.99 10.13 8.38
CA THR A 135 -18.69 9.84 7.76
C THR A 135 -18.59 10.46 6.36
N GLN A 136 -19.66 10.40 5.55
CA GLN A 136 -19.69 11.04 4.24
C GLN A 136 -19.45 12.55 4.32
N LYS A 137 -20.10 13.24 5.27
CA LYS A 137 -19.91 14.67 5.48
C LYS A 137 -18.48 15.02 5.89
N LEU A 138 -17.87 14.20 6.74
CA LEU A 138 -16.47 14.38 7.16
C LEU A 138 -15.51 14.19 5.96
N LEU A 139 -15.70 13.12 5.18
CA LEU A 139 -14.91 12.84 3.99
C LEU A 139 -15.02 13.97 2.98
N GLN A 140 -16.24 14.44 2.70
CA GLN A 140 -16.48 15.54 1.76
C GLN A 140 -15.85 16.86 2.22
N LYS A 141 -15.89 17.15 3.52
CA LYS A 141 -15.31 18.37 4.09
C LYS A 141 -13.79 18.38 4.05
N GLN A 142 -13.16 17.26 4.40
CA GLN A 142 -11.70 17.18 4.54
C GLN A 142 -11.01 16.72 3.25
N LEU A 143 -11.68 15.95 2.42
CA LEU A 143 -11.15 15.33 1.22
C LEU A 143 -12.10 15.54 0.03
N SER A 144 -12.26 16.80 -0.40
CA SER A 144 -13.23 17.20 -1.43
C SER A 144 -13.05 16.49 -2.80
N LYS A 145 -11.87 15.92 -3.04
CA LYS A 145 -11.56 15.16 -4.28
C LYS A 145 -11.45 13.65 -4.04
N ASP A 146 -11.98 13.18 -2.92
CA ASP A 146 -11.96 11.75 -2.57
C ASP A 146 -12.70 10.90 -3.61
N GLN A 147 -12.01 9.91 -4.17
CA GLN A 147 -12.56 8.91 -5.10
C GLN A 147 -12.46 7.50 -4.52
N ALA A 148 -11.97 7.33 -3.29
CA ALA A 148 -11.73 6.04 -2.67
C ALA A 148 -12.97 5.47 -1.96
N PHE A 149 -14.08 5.35 -2.69
CA PHE A 149 -15.34 4.77 -2.22
C PHE A 149 -16.00 3.93 -3.33
N ASP A 150 -17.13 3.31 -3.01
CA ASP A 150 -17.88 2.39 -3.87
C ASP A 150 -17.10 1.12 -4.26
N PHE A 151 -16.15 0.70 -3.44
CA PHE A 151 -15.49 -0.58 -3.62
C PHE A 151 -16.33 -1.73 -3.06
N GLU A 152 -16.42 -2.80 -3.82
CA GLU A 152 -16.99 -4.07 -3.37
C GLU A 152 -15.93 -4.90 -2.64
N GLU A 153 -16.37 -5.79 -1.74
CA GLU A 153 -15.47 -6.74 -1.08
C GLU A 153 -14.76 -7.61 -2.11
N GLY A 154 -13.45 -7.75 -1.95
CA GLY A 154 -12.59 -8.47 -2.90
C GLY A 154 -12.07 -7.64 -4.07
N ALA A 155 -12.57 -6.41 -4.26
CA ALA A 155 -12.07 -5.51 -5.30
C ALA A 155 -10.66 -4.98 -4.98
N LEU A 156 -9.89 -4.72 -6.03
CA LEU A 156 -8.60 -4.04 -5.90
C LEU A 156 -8.86 -2.55 -5.61
N MET A 157 -8.39 -2.07 -4.45
CA MET A 157 -8.48 -0.67 -4.05
C MET A 157 -7.24 0.13 -4.48
N GLY A 158 -6.09 -0.51 -4.56
CA GLY A 158 -4.83 0.11 -4.87
C GLY A 158 -3.67 -0.88 -4.77
N LEU A 159 -2.46 -0.33 -4.79
CA LEU A 159 -1.23 -1.10 -4.61
C LEU A 159 -0.38 -0.51 -3.48
N TRP A 160 0.25 -1.38 -2.72
CA TRP A 160 1.44 -1.05 -1.97
C TRP A 160 2.60 -0.85 -2.93
N ARG A 161 3.33 0.24 -2.74
CA ARG A 161 4.58 0.54 -3.43
C ARG A 161 5.64 0.84 -2.38
N ILE A 162 6.63 -0.04 -2.26
CA ILE A 162 7.72 0.12 -1.30
C ILE A 162 9.04 0.15 -2.07
N LYS A 163 9.71 1.30 -2.06
CA LYS A 163 11.05 1.46 -2.65
C LYS A 163 12.09 1.12 -1.61
N ILE A 164 12.98 0.19 -1.95
CA ILE A 164 13.98 -0.37 -1.04
C ILE A 164 15.38 -0.14 -1.65
N PRO A 165 16.25 0.64 -1.00
CA PRO A 165 17.65 0.73 -1.41
C PRO A 165 18.33 -0.63 -1.23
N LYS A 166 19.00 -1.14 -2.27
CA LYS A 166 19.72 -2.43 -2.21
C LYS A 166 20.74 -2.48 -1.07
N LYS A 167 21.37 -1.33 -0.76
CA LYS A 167 22.30 -1.23 0.37
C LYS A 167 21.69 -1.64 1.72
N GLU A 168 20.39 -1.38 1.93
CA GLU A 168 19.70 -1.77 3.17
C GLU A 168 19.52 -3.29 3.26
N ILE A 169 19.31 -3.94 2.12
CA ILE A 169 19.23 -5.39 2.06
C ILE A 169 20.61 -6.04 2.28
N ILE A 170 21.65 -5.49 1.64
CA ILE A 170 23.03 -6.00 1.74
C ILE A 170 23.54 -5.90 3.19
N LYS A 171 23.20 -4.85 3.92
CA LYS A 171 23.57 -4.72 5.35
C LYS A 171 22.99 -5.81 6.23
N SER A 172 21.89 -6.43 5.83
CA SER A 172 21.19 -7.46 6.60
C SER A 172 21.62 -8.89 6.22
N LEU A 173 22.45 -9.06 5.18
CA LEU A 173 23.03 -10.32 4.74
C LEU A 173 24.39 -10.59 5.41
#